data_4390a57428371c9cc49958df3a67e62d
#
_entry.id   4390a57428371c9cc49958df3a67e62d
#
_cell.length_a   1.000
_cell.length_b   1.000
_cell.length_c   1.000
_cell.angle_alpha   90.00
_cell.angle_beta   90.00
_cell.angle_gamma   90.00
#
_symmetry.space_group_name_H-M   'P 1'
#
loop_
_entity.id
_entity.type
_entity.pdbx_description
1 polymer ?
#
loop_
_entity_poly.entity_id
_entity_poly.type
_entity_poly.pdbx_seq_one_letter_code
_entity_poly.pdbx_strand_id
1 'polypeptide(L)'
;NTDELAFVVGHEASHHILNHIEQKSGAATAGAVILSGIAAAYGADAASIRAAQQVGAQVGARYYSKDWELQADYLGAIVTLNAGYDPVRGAEFFARIPDPGDRVLGSHPSRAQRQAQVAQAVADVASGRAR
;
A
#
# COMPACT_ATOMS: atom_id res chain seq x y z
N ASN A 1 6.11 18.43 -11.47
CA ASN A 1 7.29 19.21 -11.03
C ASN A 1 8.35 18.28 -10.41
N THR A 2 9.49 18.83 -10.04
CA THR A 2 10.62 18.05 -9.52
C THR A 2 10.30 17.42 -8.16
N ASP A 3 9.57 18.09 -7.30
CA ASP A 3 9.14 17.57 -6.00
C ASP A 3 8.20 16.37 -6.17
N GLU A 4 7.28 16.44 -7.14
CA GLU A 4 6.39 15.32 -7.45
C GLU A 4 7.17 14.11 -7.97
N LEU A 5 8.12 14.34 -8.87
CA LEU A 5 8.97 13.27 -9.38
C LEU A 5 9.81 12.64 -8.25
N ALA A 6 10.42 13.45 -7.40
CA ALA A 6 11.21 12.99 -6.27
C ALA A 6 10.37 12.16 -5.30
N PHE A 7 9.13 12.63 -5.01
CA PHE A 7 8.22 11.90 -4.13
C PHE A 7 7.78 10.56 -4.74
N VAL A 8 7.42 10.52 -6.01
CA VAL A 8 7.02 9.27 -6.68
C VAL A 8 8.17 8.25 -6.67
N VAL A 9 9.39 8.69 -6.98
CA VAL A 9 10.57 7.81 -6.93
C VAL A 9 10.83 7.33 -5.50
N GLY A 10 10.73 8.21 -4.51
CA GLY A 10 10.89 7.85 -3.09
C GLY A 10 9.82 6.85 -2.62
N HIS A 11 8.57 7.04 -3.04
CA HIS A 11 7.47 6.12 -2.76
C HIS A 11 7.73 4.73 -3.35
N GLU A 12 8.09 4.65 -4.62
CA GLU A 12 8.40 3.38 -5.30
C GLU A 12 9.60 2.66 -4.66
N ALA A 13 10.66 3.39 -4.36
CA ALA A 13 11.82 2.84 -3.65
C ALA A 13 11.42 2.29 -2.27
N SER A 14 10.47 2.94 -1.58
CA SER A 14 10.02 2.52 -0.26
C SER A 14 9.32 1.17 -0.27
N HIS A 15 8.59 0.83 -1.34
CA HIS A 15 8.01 -0.51 -1.48
C HIS A 15 9.09 -1.60 -1.47
N HIS A 16 10.24 -1.35 -2.09
CA HIS A 16 11.37 -2.28 -2.07
C HIS A 16 12.07 -2.32 -0.71
N ILE A 17 12.32 -1.17 -0.11
CA ILE A 17 12.97 -1.07 1.20
C ILE A 17 12.16 -1.80 2.27
N LEU A 18 10.83 -1.64 2.24
CA LEU A 18 9.89 -2.25 3.19
C LEU A 18 9.47 -3.67 2.81
N ASN A 19 9.97 -4.19 1.70
CA ASN A 19 9.71 -5.56 1.24
C ASN A 19 8.22 -5.86 0.98
N HIS A 20 7.47 -4.87 0.51
CA HIS A 20 6.02 -4.97 0.31
C HIS A 20 5.63 -6.01 -0.75
N ILE A 21 6.47 -6.22 -1.77
CA ILE A 21 6.21 -7.20 -2.84
C ILE A 21 6.14 -8.61 -2.28
N GLU A 22 7.08 -8.99 -1.42
CA GLU A 22 7.09 -10.30 -0.77
C GLU A 22 5.95 -10.44 0.24
N GLN A 23 5.67 -9.40 1.03
CA GLN A 23 4.55 -9.38 1.97
C GLN A 23 3.21 -9.56 1.24
N LYS A 24 3.02 -8.91 0.11
CA LYS A 24 1.82 -9.04 -0.72
C LYS A 24 1.67 -10.47 -1.26
N SER A 25 2.76 -11.07 -1.74
CA SER A 25 2.77 -12.45 -2.21
C SER A 25 2.44 -13.43 -1.09
N GLY A 26 3.01 -13.24 0.11
CA GLY A 26 2.72 -14.05 1.29
C GLY A 26 1.25 -13.94 1.73
N ALA A 27 0.69 -12.74 1.74
CA ALA A 27 -0.71 -12.50 2.08
C ALA A 27 -1.66 -13.13 1.06
N ALA A 28 -1.33 -13.07 -0.23
CA ALA A 28 -2.09 -13.73 -1.29
C ALA A 28 -2.09 -15.24 -1.11
N THR A 29 -0.93 -15.84 -0.83
CA THR A 29 -0.79 -17.27 -0.58
C THR A 29 -1.61 -17.71 0.64
N ALA A 30 -1.53 -16.98 1.75
CA ALA A 30 -2.31 -17.27 2.95
C ALA A 30 -3.81 -17.21 2.68
N GLY A 31 -4.29 -16.20 1.97
CA GLY A 31 -5.70 -16.07 1.59
C GLY A 31 -6.16 -17.23 0.70
N ALA A 32 -5.35 -17.63 -0.26
CA ALA A 32 -5.63 -18.77 -1.13
C ALA A 32 -5.76 -20.08 -0.33
N VAL A 33 -4.85 -20.35 0.58
CA VAL A 33 -4.86 -21.55 1.43
C VAL A 33 -6.06 -21.58 2.34
N ILE A 34 -6.40 -20.47 2.99
CA ILE A 34 -7.54 -20.39 3.93
C ILE A 34 -8.85 -20.64 3.20
N LEU A 35 -9.14 -19.93 2.11
CA LEU A 35 -10.43 -20.05 1.43
C LEU A 35 -10.57 -21.39 0.70
N SER A 36 -9.51 -21.90 0.07
CA SER A 36 -9.55 -23.23 -0.54
C SER A 36 -9.73 -24.33 0.49
N GLY A 37 -9.11 -24.21 1.66
CA GLY A 37 -9.27 -25.13 2.77
C GLY A 37 -10.69 -25.17 3.32
N ILE A 38 -11.34 -24.01 3.47
CA ILE A 38 -12.73 -23.90 3.88
C ILE A 38 -13.65 -24.55 2.85
N ALA A 39 -13.47 -24.26 1.56
CA ALA A 39 -14.26 -24.86 0.48
C ALA A 39 -14.14 -26.38 0.47
N ALA A 40 -12.93 -26.91 0.62
CA ALA A 40 -12.69 -28.36 0.70
C ALA A 40 -13.37 -29.00 1.93
N ALA A 41 -13.33 -28.33 3.08
CA ALA A 41 -13.97 -28.81 4.30
C ALA A 41 -15.50 -28.91 4.19
N TYR A 42 -16.11 -28.07 3.37
CA TYR A 42 -17.56 -28.11 3.07
C TYR A 42 -17.91 -29.04 1.89
N GLY A 43 -16.95 -29.79 1.37
CA GLY A 43 -17.21 -30.78 0.31
C GLY A 43 -17.35 -30.20 -1.09
N ALA A 44 -16.80 -29.02 -1.34
CA ALA A 44 -16.81 -28.41 -2.67
C ALA A 44 -16.08 -29.27 -3.70
N ASP A 45 -16.48 -29.18 -4.96
CA ASP A 45 -15.79 -29.83 -6.06
C ASP A 45 -14.46 -29.12 -6.42
N ALA A 46 -13.65 -29.75 -7.27
CA ALA A 46 -12.34 -29.23 -7.63
C ALA A 46 -12.39 -27.85 -8.30
N ALA A 47 -13.42 -27.57 -9.10
CA ALA A 47 -13.58 -26.28 -9.75
C ALA A 47 -13.92 -25.18 -8.75
N SER A 48 -14.80 -25.47 -7.77
CA SER A 48 -15.15 -24.54 -6.70
C SER A 48 -13.99 -24.29 -5.74
N ILE A 49 -13.18 -25.31 -5.43
CA ILE A 49 -11.97 -25.16 -4.63
C ILE A 49 -10.96 -24.21 -5.34
N ARG A 50 -10.76 -24.39 -6.65
CA ARG A 50 -9.90 -23.49 -7.43
C ARG A 50 -10.42 -22.06 -7.47
N ALA A 51 -11.74 -21.86 -7.61
CA ALA A 51 -12.36 -20.55 -7.55
C ALA A 51 -12.15 -19.89 -6.18
N ALA A 52 -12.33 -20.64 -5.09
CA ALA A 52 -12.07 -20.18 -3.72
C ALA A 52 -10.59 -19.79 -3.52
N GLN A 53 -9.68 -20.55 -4.09
CA GLN A 53 -8.25 -20.27 -4.06
C GLN A 53 -7.93 -18.93 -4.74
N GLN A 54 -8.50 -18.67 -5.92
CA GLN A 54 -8.30 -17.41 -6.65
C GLN A 54 -8.88 -16.22 -5.90
N VAL A 55 -10.10 -16.33 -5.37
CA VAL A 55 -10.73 -15.28 -4.56
C VAL A 55 -9.92 -15.02 -3.31
N GLY A 56 -9.48 -16.07 -2.62
CA GLY A 56 -8.66 -15.95 -1.43
C GLY A 56 -7.34 -15.24 -1.69
N ALA A 57 -6.67 -15.54 -2.81
CA ALA A 57 -5.45 -14.86 -3.20
C ALA A 57 -5.69 -13.36 -3.43
N GLN A 58 -6.77 -12.98 -4.11
CA GLN A 58 -7.12 -11.58 -4.35
C GLN A 58 -7.45 -10.84 -3.06
N VAL A 59 -8.24 -11.44 -2.17
CA VAL A 59 -8.58 -10.85 -0.87
C VAL A 59 -7.32 -10.66 -0.03
N GLY A 60 -6.47 -11.68 0.08
CA GLY A 60 -5.22 -11.61 0.83
C GLY A 60 -4.29 -10.52 0.31
N ALA A 61 -4.13 -10.42 -1.01
CA ALA A 61 -3.29 -9.39 -1.63
C ALA A 61 -3.80 -7.97 -1.37
N ARG A 62 -5.12 -7.78 -1.26
CA ARG A 62 -5.74 -6.47 -1.08
C ARG A 62 -5.89 -6.05 0.38
N TYR A 63 -5.97 -7.01 1.30
CA TYR A 63 -6.29 -6.76 2.71
C TYR A 63 -5.33 -5.74 3.34
N TYR A 64 -4.04 -5.83 3.07
CA TYR A 64 -3.01 -4.94 3.60
C TYR A 64 -2.56 -3.86 2.62
N SER A 65 -3.12 -3.78 1.41
CA SER A 65 -2.64 -2.87 0.36
C SER A 65 -2.67 -1.40 0.76
N LYS A 66 -3.73 -0.97 1.45
CA LYS A 66 -3.84 0.41 1.97
C LYS A 66 -2.72 0.72 2.94
N ASP A 67 -2.42 -0.18 3.87
CA ASP A 67 -1.38 0.02 4.88
C ASP A 67 0.00 0.08 4.23
N TRP A 68 0.27 -0.78 3.25
CA TRP A 68 1.54 -0.76 2.52
C TRP A 68 1.72 0.53 1.72
N GLU A 69 0.66 1.04 1.08
CA GLU A 69 0.70 2.32 0.38
C GLU A 69 0.98 3.48 1.34
N LEU A 70 0.32 3.51 2.50
CA LEU A 70 0.55 4.53 3.52
C LEU A 70 1.96 4.43 4.13
N GLN A 71 2.47 3.24 4.33
CA GLN A 71 3.87 3.04 4.77
C GLN A 71 4.85 3.55 3.72
N ALA A 72 4.58 3.28 2.43
CA ALA A 72 5.42 3.77 1.33
C ALA A 72 5.35 5.30 1.19
N ASP A 73 4.18 5.90 1.43
CA ASP A 73 4.04 7.36 1.46
C ASP A 73 4.85 7.99 2.60
N TYR A 74 4.80 7.38 3.79
CA TYR A 74 5.55 7.85 4.96
C TYR A 74 7.06 7.79 4.73
N LEU A 75 7.58 6.64 4.37
CA LEU A 75 9.02 6.46 4.12
C LEU A 75 9.45 7.25 2.88
N GLY A 76 8.64 7.27 1.83
CA GLY A 76 8.89 8.04 0.62
C GLY A 76 9.02 9.54 0.89
N ALA A 77 8.19 10.07 1.82
CA ALA A 77 8.30 11.46 2.26
C ALA A 77 9.64 11.72 2.95
N ILE A 78 10.09 10.82 3.82
CA ILE A 78 11.40 10.94 4.50
C ILE A 78 12.55 10.90 3.48
N VAL A 79 12.50 9.97 2.53
CA VAL A 79 13.49 9.86 1.45
C VAL A 79 13.54 11.14 0.62
N THR A 80 12.37 11.69 0.29
CA THR A 80 12.24 12.93 -0.48
C THR A 80 12.84 14.11 0.26
N LEU A 81 12.54 14.26 1.55
CA LEU A 81 13.14 15.29 2.41
C LEU A 81 14.66 15.18 2.46
N ASN A 82 15.18 13.97 2.67
CA ASN A 82 16.62 13.73 2.76
C ASN A 82 17.33 14.01 1.43
N ALA A 83 16.63 13.89 0.32
CA ALA A 83 17.12 14.25 -1.01
C ALA A 83 17.05 15.77 -1.31
N GLY A 84 16.47 16.57 -0.39
CA GLY A 84 16.38 18.02 -0.53
C GLY A 84 15.16 18.54 -1.27
N TYR A 85 14.12 17.70 -1.39
CA TYR A 85 12.86 18.04 -2.06
C TYR A 85 11.72 18.15 -1.06
N ASP A 86 10.60 18.77 -1.49
CA ASP A 86 9.41 18.98 -0.67
C ASP A 86 8.37 17.87 -0.90
N PRO A 87 8.20 16.92 0.03
CA PRO A 87 7.24 15.83 -0.14
C PRO A 87 5.78 16.28 -0.04
N VAL A 88 5.47 17.36 0.69
CA VAL A 88 4.09 17.89 0.76
C VAL A 88 3.68 18.41 -0.61
N ARG A 89 4.56 19.16 -1.27
CA ARG A 89 4.37 19.62 -2.63
C ARG A 89 4.38 18.45 -3.62
N GLY A 90 5.22 17.45 -3.38
CA GLY A 90 5.24 16.20 -4.16
C GLY A 90 3.92 15.44 -4.10
N ALA A 91 3.30 15.40 -2.92
CA ALA A 91 2.01 14.73 -2.71
C ALA A 91 0.82 15.43 -3.39
N GLU A 92 0.98 16.63 -3.92
CA GLU A 92 -0.03 17.29 -4.77
C GLU A 92 -0.32 16.49 -6.04
N PHE A 93 0.58 15.61 -6.45
CA PHE A 93 0.36 14.63 -7.50
C PHE A 93 -0.94 13.84 -7.31
N PHE A 94 -1.29 13.49 -6.07
CA PHE A 94 -2.51 12.74 -5.77
C PHE A 94 -3.79 13.53 -6.10
N ALA A 95 -3.73 14.84 -6.15
CA ALA A 95 -4.88 15.67 -6.53
C ALA A 95 -5.26 15.53 -8.01
N ARG A 96 -4.35 15.02 -8.84
CA ARG A 96 -4.55 14.86 -10.29
C ARG A 96 -4.95 13.46 -10.71
N ILE A 97 -4.89 12.49 -9.80
CA ILE A 97 -5.35 11.13 -10.08
C ILE A 97 -6.72 10.89 -9.45
N PRO A 98 -7.54 9.98 -9.99
CA PRO A 98 -8.84 9.65 -9.41
C PRO A 98 -8.69 9.19 -7.95
N ASP A 99 -9.52 9.75 -7.07
CA ASP A 99 -9.55 9.34 -5.66
C ASP A 99 -10.38 8.05 -5.54
N PRO A 100 -9.78 6.94 -5.05
CA PRO A 100 -10.51 5.68 -4.89
C PRO A 100 -11.55 5.75 -3.77
N GLY A 101 -11.48 6.77 -2.89
CA GLY A 101 -12.32 6.87 -1.71
C GLY A 101 -11.95 5.83 -0.65
N ASP A 102 -12.75 5.80 0.43
CA ASP A 102 -12.56 4.85 1.52
C ASP A 102 -13.43 3.61 1.30
N ARG A 103 -12.90 2.65 0.54
CA ARG A 103 -13.58 1.38 0.25
C ARG A 103 -13.01 0.26 1.09
N VAL A 104 -13.89 -0.57 1.64
CA VAL A 104 -13.49 -1.82 2.30
C VAL A 104 -12.80 -2.71 1.26
N LEU A 105 -11.61 -3.24 1.59
CA LEU A 105 -10.75 -4.03 0.69
C LEU A 105 -10.31 -3.26 -0.57
N GLY A 106 -10.39 -1.94 -0.58
CA GLY A 106 -9.81 -1.12 -1.64
C GLY A 106 -8.28 -1.29 -1.66
N SER A 107 -7.69 -1.28 -2.87
CA SER A 107 -6.25 -1.46 -3.03
C SER A 107 -5.43 -0.20 -2.73
N HIS A 108 -6.09 0.95 -2.62
CA HIS A 108 -5.44 2.24 -2.42
C HIS A 108 -6.16 3.04 -1.33
N PRO A 109 -5.40 3.78 -0.49
CA PRO A 109 -5.99 4.72 0.44
C PRO A 109 -6.54 5.94 -0.30
N SER A 110 -7.41 6.71 0.36
CA SER A 110 -7.93 7.95 -0.20
C SER A 110 -6.82 9.00 -0.33
N ARG A 111 -7.04 9.99 -1.19
CA ARG A 111 -6.16 11.15 -1.33
C ARG A 111 -5.88 11.82 0.01
N ALA A 112 -6.93 12.05 0.80
CA ALA A 112 -6.82 12.70 2.10
C ALA A 112 -5.94 11.89 3.07
N GLN A 113 -6.09 10.57 3.10
CA GLN A 113 -5.26 9.69 3.92
C GLN A 113 -3.78 9.76 3.50
N ARG A 114 -3.52 9.75 2.20
CA ARG A 114 -2.15 9.81 1.67
C ARG A 114 -1.48 11.16 1.99
N GLN A 115 -2.18 12.27 1.76
CA GLN A 115 -1.67 13.61 2.09
C GLN A 115 -1.43 13.77 3.59
N ALA A 116 -2.33 13.25 4.44
CA ALA A 116 -2.16 13.26 5.88
C ALA A 116 -0.92 12.46 6.32
N GLN A 117 -0.68 11.32 5.70
CA GLN A 117 0.49 10.48 5.99
C GLN A 117 1.80 11.18 5.65
N VAL A 118 1.85 11.86 4.50
CA VAL A 118 3.02 12.68 4.10
C VAL A 118 3.25 13.82 5.09
N ALA A 119 2.20 14.53 5.47
CA ALA A 119 2.29 15.60 6.47
C ALA A 119 2.77 15.09 7.83
N GLN A 120 2.32 13.91 8.24
CA GLN A 120 2.77 13.26 9.47
C GLN A 120 4.27 12.94 9.42
N ALA A 121 4.76 12.42 8.30
CA ALA A 121 6.19 12.13 8.12
C ALA A 121 7.04 13.41 8.25
N VAL A 122 6.60 14.51 7.63
CA VAL A 122 7.28 15.81 7.73
C VAL A 122 7.32 16.31 9.18
N ALA A 123 6.19 16.22 9.89
CA ALA A 123 6.11 16.61 11.30
C ALA A 123 7.02 15.74 12.19
N ASP A 124 7.10 14.43 11.91
CA ASP A 124 7.94 13.50 12.67
C ASP A 124 9.42 13.77 12.46
N VAL A 125 9.83 14.10 11.24
CA VAL A 125 11.22 14.52 10.94
C VAL A 125 11.54 15.84 11.65
N ALA A 126 10.65 16.82 11.58
CA ALA A 126 10.84 18.12 12.21
C ALA A 126 10.96 18.03 13.74
N SER A 127 10.24 17.07 14.37
CA SER A 127 10.28 16.85 15.83
C SER A 127 11.35 15.85 16.27
N GLY A 128 12.15 15.29 15.34
CA GLY A 128 13.18 14.30 15.64
C GLY A 128 12.66 12.88 15.88
N ARG A 129 11.37 12.61 15.64
CA ARG A 129 10.78 11.27 15.77
C ARG A 129 11.08 10.36 14.58
N ALA A 130 11.49 10.93 13.45
CA ALA A 130 11.93 10.20 12.26
C ALA A 130 13.11 10.92 11.60
N ARG A 131 13.85 10.17 10.78
CA ARG A 131 15.01 10.69 10.05
C ARG A 131 15.00 10.21 8.60
#